data_4240bd74b663b690c0ec36dc21a334e4
#
_entry.id   4240bd74b663b690c0ec36dc21a334e4
#
_cell.length_a   1.000
_cell.length_b   1.000
_cell.length_c   1.000
_cell.angle_alpha   90.00
_cell.angle_beta   90.00
_cell.angle_gamma   90.00
#
_symmetry.space_group_name_H-M   'P 1'
#
loop_
_entity.id
_entity.type
_entity.pdbx_description
1 polymer ?
#
loop_
_entity_poly.entity_id
_entity_poly.type
_entity_poly.pdbx_seq_one_letter_code
_entity_poly.pdbx_strand_id
1 'polypeptide(L)'
;GKTDKYRVIWNSNPQSSVTIAWCKIDGNGAKVHYGELSKIEEGKDYPLKKDVHRKTLHLDIRSRFARIDGLKPNTVYAFMVKDDNSQSKQFTFKTASSDNEPFSFLAGGDSRNNQGARQNANRAVAKIRPLFVCFGGDMISTPTNKNWSRWLDDWQLTTGEDGRMIPIVAARGNHEGSADINKLFDTPTPDDYYAFGLG
;
A
#
# COMPACT_ATOMS: atom_id res chain seq x y z
N GLY A 1 4.13 18.16 -8.93
CA GLY A 1 4.81 16.88 -9.08
C GLY A 1 3.91 15.79 -9.61
N LYS A 2 4.47 14.64 -9.84
CA LYS A 2 3.72 13.47 -10.32
C LYS A 2 4.08 12.25 -9.48
N THR A 3 3.06 11.51 -9.03
CA THR A 3 3.22 10.29 -8.22
C THR A 3 2.34 9.17 -8.79
N ASP A 4 2.76 7.92 -8.57
CA ASP A 4 2.04 6.74 -9.00
C ASP A 4 2.31 5.53 -8.06
N LYS A 5 1.84 4.35 -8.45
CA LYS A 5 2.12 3.06 -7.79
C LYS A 5 1.85 3.10 -6.28
N TYR A 6 0.65 3.58 -5.92
CA TYR A 6 0.24 3.69 -4.52
C TYR A 6 0.06 2.32 -3.87
N ARG A 7 0.45 2.23 -2.61
CA ARG A 7 0.31 1.02 -1.79
C ARG A 7 -0.13 1.41 -0.39
N VAL A 8 -1.05 0.67 0.16
CA VAL A 8 -1.38 0.65 1.59
C VAL A 8 -0.75 -0.60 2.16
N ILE A 9 0.09 -0.47 3.18
CA ILE A 9 0.92 -1.55 3.69
C ILE A 9 0.66 -1.73 5.18
N TRP A 10 0.45 -2.97 5.60
CA TRP A 10 0.46 -3.34 7.00
C TRP A 10 1.79 -4.02 7.35
N ASN A 11 2.56 -3.34 8.15
CA ASN A 11 3.87 -3.79 8.64
C ASN A 11 4.05 -3.55 10.15
N SER A 12 2.97 -3.19 10.84
CA SER A 12 2.89 -2.95 12.28
C SER A 12 1.45 -3.21 12.73
N ASN A 13 1.01 -2.72 13.89
CA ASN A 13 -0.34 -2.93 14.39
C ASN A 13 -1.43 -2.40 13.43
N PRO A 14 -2.20 -3.26 12.75
CA PRO A 14 -3.16 -2.83 11.73
C PRO A 14 -4.41 -2.17 12.29
N GLN A 15 -4.64 -2.21 13.60
CA GLN A 15 -5.74 -1.53 14.28
C GLN A 15 -5.48 -0.02 14.41
N SER A 16 -4.19 0.38 14.48
CA SER A 16 -3.82 1.75 14.82
C SER A 16 -2.74 2.35 13.93
N SER A 17 -2.21 1.59 12.96
CA SER A 17 -1.16 2.07 12.07
C SER A 17 -1.31 1.59 10.63
N VAL A 18 -0.71 2.34 9.72
CA VAL A 18 -0.62 2.02 8.30
C VAL A 18 0.61 2.70 7.70
N THR A 19 1.23 2.10 6.71
CA THR A 19 2.19 2.78 5.84
C THR A 19 1.55 3.05 4.49
N ILE A 20 1.50 4.33 4.10
CA ILE A 20 1.14 4.74 2.75
C ILE A 20 2.43 4.87 1.95
N ALA A 21 2.50 4.16 0.82
CA ALA A 21 3.63 4.21 -0.08
C ALA A 21 3.22 4.63 -1.48
N TRP A 22 4.13 5.33 -2.16
CA TRP A 22 3.98 5.72 -3.57
C TRP A 22 5.33 5.85 -4.25
N CYS A 23 5.33 5.90 -5.57
CA CYS A 23 6.53 6.21 -6.33
C CYS A 23 6.52 7.68 -6.75
N LYS A 24 7.67 8.34 -6.58
CA LYS A 24 7.91 9.69 -7.08
C LYS A 24 8.33 9.63 -8.55
N ILE A 25 7.56 10.25 -9.43
CA ILE A 25 7.94 10.47 -10.83
C ILE A 25 8.64 11.81 -10.94
N ASP A 26 8.01 12.88 -10.42
CA ASP A 26 8.52 14.23 -10.47
C ASP A 26 8.09 15.04 -9.23
N GLY A 27 8.58 16.27 -9.07
CA GLY A 27 8.27 17.18 -7.95
C GLY A 27 8.98 16.82 -6.65
N ASN A 28 8.72 17.58 -5.60
CA ASN A 28 9.28 17.41 -4.25
C ASN A 28 8.23 17.74 -3.18
N GLY A 29 8.53 17.41 -1.94
CA GLY A 29 7.71 17.82 -0.79
C GLY A 29 6.38 17.09 -0.64
N ALA A 30 6.11 16.04 -1.42
CA ALA A 30 4.85 15.32 -1.32
C ALA A 30 4.64 14.75 0.09
N LYS A 31 3.43 14.96 0.64
CA LYS A 31 2.97 14.48 1.94
C LYS A 31 1.66 13.72 1.77
N VAL A 32 1.33 12.87 2.74
CA VAL A 32 0.01 12.28 2.84
C VAL A 32 -0.90 13.26 3.61
N HIS A 33 -2.00 13.65 2.99
CA HIS A 33 -3.10 14.37 3.63
C HIS A 33 -4.20 13.35 3.91
N TYR A 34 -4.70 13.26 5.14
CA TYR A 34 -5.63 12.19 5.53
C TYR A 34 -6.58 12.60 6.64
N GLY A 35 -7.62 11.79 6.84
CA GLY A 35 -8.58 11.94 7.93
C GLY A 35 -9.61 10.80 7.93
N GLU A 36 -10.38 10.69 9.02
CA GLU A 36 -11.52 9.79 9.07
C GLU A 36 -12.51 10.18 7.96
N LEU A 37 -12.88 9.23 7.08
CA LEU A 37 -13.72 9.52 5.91
C LEU A 37 -15.04 10.22 6.29
N SER A 38 -15.64 9.79 7.40
CA SER A 38 -16.90 10.37 7.91
C SER A 38 -16.80 11.83 8.38
N LYS A 39 -15.58 12.37 8.52
CA LYS A 39 -15.32 13.73 8.98
C LYS A 39 -14.71 14.63 7.90
N ILE A 40 -14.54 14.11 6.70
CA ILE A 40 -14.03 14.90 5.58
C ILE A 40 -15.22 15.57 4.90
N GLU A 41 -15.17 16.89 4.86
CA GLU A 41 -16.16 17.69 4.14
C GLU A 41 -15.70 17.90 2.69
N GLU A 42 -16.62 17.77 1.75
CA GLU A 42 -16.35 17.99 0.34
C GLU A 42 -15.79 19.40 0.09
N GLY A 43 -14.72 19.47 -0.69
CA GLY A 43 -14.06 20.73 -1.02
C GLY A 43 -13.15 21.31 0.07
N LYS A 44 -13.07 20.69 1.26
CA LYS A 44 -12.15 21.12 2.32
C LYS A 44 -10.85 20.32 2.34
N ASP A 45 -9.80 20.94 2.87
CA ASP A 45 -8.52 20.26 3.11
C ASP A 45 -8.67 19.15 4.17
N TYR A 46 -7.85 18.13 4.03
CA TYR A 46 -7.77 17.04 5.01
C TYR A 46 -7.21 17.55 6.33
N PRO A 47 -7.79 17.13 7.48
CA PRO A 47 -7.42 17.67 8.79
C PRO A 47 -6.02 17.30 9.24
N LEU A 48 -5.46 16.21 8.72
CA LEU A 48 -4.18 15.67 9.17
C LEU A 48 -3.20 15.53 7.98
N LYS A 49 -1.91 15.65 8.30
CA LYS A 49 -0.82 15.52 7.33
C LYS A 49 0.27 14.63 7.91
N LYS A 50 0.90 13.83 7.06
CA LYS A 50 2.06 13.01 7.43
C LYS A 50 3.18 13.19 6.43
N ASP A 51 4.36 13.48 6.95
CA ASP A 51 5.58 13.59 6.18
C ASP A 51 6.12 12.21 5.78
N VAL A 52 6.94 12.18 4.76
CA VAL A 52 7.71 11.01 4.37
C VAL A 52 8.74 10.70 5.46
N HIS A 53 8.66 9.51 6.07
CA HIS A 53 9.65 9.04 7.04
C HIS A 53 10.80 8.29 6.39
N ARG A 54 10.57 7.68 5.22
CA ARG A 54 11.57 6.90 4.50
C ARG A 54 11.49 7.12 3.00
N LYS A 55 12.66 7.16 2.35
CA LYS A 55 12.82 7.27 0.90
C LYS A 55 13.76 6.15 0.45
N THR A 56 13.40 5.46 -0.62
CA THR A 56 14.29 4.47 -1.24
C THR A 56 14.44 4.74 -2.72
N LEU A 57 15.59 4.36 -3.25
CA LEU A 57 15.85 4.18 -4.67
C LEU A 57 16.30 2.73 -4.84
N HIS A 58 15.50 1.96 -5.57
CA HIS A 58 15.78 0.55 -5.80
C HIS A 58 15.37 0.18 -7.22
N LEU A 59 16.31 -0.34 -8.01
CA LEU A 59 16.08 -0.64 -9.42
C LEU A 59 15.42 0.53 -10.16
N ASP A 60 15.89 1.77 -9.94
CA ASP A 60 15.33 3.03 -10.46
C ASP A 60 13.91 3.37 -10.03
N ILE A 61 13.31 2.60 -9.12
CA ILE A 61 12.02 2.90 -8.49
C ILE A 61 12.25 3.79 -7.28
N ARG A 62 11.68 5.00 -7.31
CA ARG A 62 11.82 6.00 -6.26
C ARG A 62 10.66 5.95 -5.29
N SER A 63 10.68 5.00 -4.35
CA SER A 63 9.60 4.87 -3.37
C SER A 63 9.68 5.90 -2.25
N ARG A 64 8.52 6.30 -1.76
CA ARG A 64 8.28 7.18 -0.60
C ARG A 64 7.32 6.48 0.33
N PHE A 65 7.57 6.60 1.63
CA PHE A 65 6.77 5.95 2.66
C PHE A 65 6.39 6.95 3.74
N ALA A 66 5.12 6.98 4.10
CA ALA A 66 4.59 7.74 5.22
C ALA A 66 3.87 6.79 6.17
N ARG A 67 4.49 6.52 7.34
CA ARG A 67 3.87 5.70 8.39
C ARG A 67 2.97 6.59 9.23
N ILE A 68 1.73 6.19 9.36
CA ILE A 68 0.69 6.86 10.15
C ILE A 68 0.37 5.96 11.33
N ASP A 69 0.49 6.51 12.52
CA ASP A 69 0.20 5.85 13.80
C ASP A 69 -0.92 6.58 14.52
N GLY A 70 -1.49 5.97 15.56
CA GLY A 70 -2.55 6.58 16.37
C GLY A 70 -3.91 6.62 15.67
N LEU A 71 -4.11 5.77 14.68
CA LEU A 71 -5.40 5.59 14.02
C LEU A 71 -6.40 4.89 14.94
N LYS A 72 -7.68 5.13 14.73
CA LYS A 72 -8.76 4.42 15.41
C LYS A 72 -8.98 3.06 14.75
N PRO A 73 -9.24 2.01 15.56
CA PRO A 73 -9.66 0.71 15.04
C PRO A 73 -10.97 0.79 14.25
N ASN A 74 -11.22 -0.19 13.39
CA ASN A 74 -12.45 -0.38 12.61
C ASN A 74 -12.93 0.88 11.86
N THR A 75 -12.00 1.73 11.44
CA THR A 75 -12.30 3.06 10.91
C THR A 75 -11.83 3.19 9.46
N VAL A 76 -12.68 3.79 8.63
CA VAL A 76 -12.33 4.13 7.24
C VAL A 76 -11.66 5.49 7.22
N TYR A 77 -10.46 5.56 6.68
CA TYR A 77 -9.72 6.79 6.43
C TYR A 77 -9.66 7.08 4.95
N ALA A 78 -9.80 8.35 4.59
CA ALA A 78 -9.47 8.84 3.27
C ALA A 78 -8.09 9.50 3.29
N PHE A 79 -7.40 9.42 2.16
CA PHE A 79 -6.11 10.10 1.98
C PHE A 79 -5.87 10.53 0.53
N MET A 80 -5.00 11.50 0.38
CA MET A 80 -4.37 11.92 -0.87
C MET A 80 -2.88 12.13 -0.65
N VAL A 81 -2.09 11.90 -1.69
CA VAL A 81 -0.70 12.32 -1.76
C VAL A 81 -0.67 13.67 -2.48
N LYS A 82 -0.22 14.71 -1.80
CA LYS A 82 -0.22 16.08 -2.30
C LYS A 82 1.15 16.72 -2.13
N ASP A 83 1.62 17.39 -3.15
CA ASP A 83 2.77 18.30 -3.13
C ASP A 83 2.33 19.72 -3.51
N ASP A 84 3.30 20.63 -3.66
CA ASP A 84 3.02 22.04 -3.96
C ASP A 84 2.35 22.27 -5.33
N ASN A 85 2.47 21.32 -6.26
CA ASN A 85 2.06 21.47 -7.64
C ASN A 85 0.97 20.51 -8.11
N SER A 86 0.72 19.43 -7.35
CA SER A 86 -0.22 18.39 -7.75
C SER A 86 -0.72 17.57 -6.58
N GLN A 87 -1.79 16.84 -6.84
CA GLN A 87 -2.35 15.87 -5.90
C GLN A 87 -2.80 14.61 -6.62
N SER A 88 -2.78 13.47 -5.90
CA SER A 88 -3.42 12.24 -6.36
C SER A 88 -4.93 12.37 -6.33
N LYS A 89 -5.63 11.39 -6.89
CA LYS A 89 -7.05 11.20 -6.54
C LYS A 89 -7.17 10.83 -5.06
N GLN A 90 -8.38 10.94 -4.53
CA GLN A 90 -8.71 10.43 -3.21
C GLN A 90 -8.67 8.90 -3.20
N PHE A 91 -8.06 8.35 -2.17
CA PHE A 91 -8.08 6.93 -1.83
C PHE A 91 -8.65 6.74 -0.44
N THR A 92 -9.09 5.52 -0.14
CA THR A 92 -9.50 5.13 1.20
C THR A 92 -8.86 3.81 1.61
N PHE A 93 -8.73 3.59 2.92
CA PHE A 93 -8.40 2.30 3.52
C PHE A 93 -9.16 2.12 4.82
N LYS A 94 -9.26 0.88 5.31
CA LYS A 94 -9.90 0.58 6.60
C LYS A 94 -8.86 -0.02 7.54
N THR A 95 -8.83 0.43 8.80
CA THR A 95 -8.05 -0.19 9.88
C THR A 95 -8.75 -1.47 10.37
N ALA A 96 -7.98 -2.40 10.93
CA ALA A 96 -8.54 -3.59 11.56
C ALA A 96 -9.38 -3.23 12.79
N SER A 97 -10.33 -4.11 13.15
CA SER A 97 -11.07 -3.99 14.42
C SER A 97 -10.18 -4.33 15.60
N SER A 98 -10.45 -3.74 16.76
CA SER A 98 -9.89 -4.14 18.04
C SER A 98 -10.69 -5.28 18.71
N ASP A 99 -11.89 -5.53 18.21
CA ASP A 99 -12.79 -6.53 18.72
C ASP A 99 -12.69 -7.81 17.90
N ASN A 100 -13.16 -8.91 18.43
CA ASN A 100 -13.20 -10.23 17.74
C ASN A 100 -14.29 -10.26 16.64
N GLU A 101 -14.31 -9.25 15.77
CA GLU A 101 -15.23 -9.22 14.63
C GLU A 101 -14.74 -10.14 13.52
N PRO A 102 -15.62 -10.92 12.90
CA PRO A 102 -15.25 -11.70 11.72
C PRO A 102 -14.73 -10.81 10.60
N PHE A 103 -13.64 -11.23 9.98
CA PHE A 103 -13.10 -10.58 8.78
C PHE A 103 -12.66 -11.61 7.74
N SER A 104 -12.55 -11.18 6.51
CA SER A 104 -11.97 -11.97 5.43
C SER A 104 -10.67 -11.35 4.95
N PHE A 105 -9.70 -12.19 4.62
CA PHE A 105 -8.48 -11.82 3.96
C PHE A 105 -8.21 -12.78 2.79
N LEU A 106 -7.35 -12.36 1.89
CA LEU A 106 -6.87 -13.21 0.82
C LEU A 106 -5.40 -13.54 1.07
N ALA A 107 -5.03 -14.78 0.85
CA ALA A 107 -3.64 -15.24 0.87
C ALA A 107 -3.29 -15.83 -0.49
N GLY A 108 -2.11 -15.51 -0.99
CA GLY A 108 -1.61 -16.02 -2.26
C GLY A 108 -0.18 -15.58 -2.51
N GLY A 109 0.29 -15.85 -3.71
CA GLY A 109 1.65 -15.52 -4.13
C GLY A 109 1.92 -16.05 -5.53
N ASP A 110 3.20 -16.14 -5.90
CA ASP A 110 3.70 -16.77 -7.13
C ASP A 110 3.05 -16.22 -8.43
N SER A 111 2.80 -14.91 -8.46
CA SER A 111 2.19 -14.27 -9.64
C SER A 111 3.16 -14.05 -10.79
N ARG A 112 4.45 -13.97 -10.48
CA ARG A 112 5.57 -13.81 -11.41
C ARG A 112 5.26 -12.91 -12.60
N ASN A 113 5.54 -13.37 -13.82
CA ASN A 113 5.36 -12.61 -15.06
C ASN A 113 4.05 -12.91 -15.79
N ASN A 114 3.15 -13.72 -15.23
CA ASN A 114 1.84 -13.98 -15.83
C ASN A 114 0.91 -12.80 -15.63
N GLN A 115 1.11 -11.77 -16.43
CA GLN A 115 0.43 -10.48 -16.26
C GLN A 115 -1.09 -10.59 -16.40
N GLY A 116 -1.59 -11.36 -17.37
CA GLY A 116 -3.04 -11.49 -17.58
C GLY A 116 -3.75 -12.11 -16.38
N ALA A 117 -3.22 -13.23 -15.86
CA ALA A 117 -3.76 -13.88 -14.67
C ALA A 117 -3.68 -12.99 -13.44
N ARG A 118 -2.54 -12.31 -13.22
CA ARG A 118 -2.36 -11.37 -12.12
C ARG A 118 -3.34 -10.21 -12.17
N GLN A 119 -3.54 -9.59 -13.34
CA GLN A 119 -4.52 -8.52 -13.51
C GLN A 119 -5.93 -8.97 -13.20
N ASN A 120 -6.32 -10.16 -13.64
CA ASN A 120 -7.64 -10.73 -13.34
C ASN A 120 -7.80 -11.00 -11.84
N ALA A 121 -6.78 -11.57 -11.18
CA ALA A 121 -6.77 -11.77 -9.74
C ALA A 121 -6.88 -10.44 -8.98
N ASN A 122 -6.14 -9.41 -9.38
CA ASN A 122 -6.19 -8.10 -8.75
C ASN A 122 -7.58 -7.44 -8.90
N ARG A 123 -8.23 -7.55 -10.06
CA ARG A 123 -9.63 -7.09 -10.22
C ARG A 123 -10.60 -7.88 -9.36
N ALA A 124 -10.37 -9.18 -9.15
CA ALA A 124 -11.16 -9.97 -8.22
C ALA A 124 -10.97 -9.51 -6.77
N VAL A 125 -9.74 -9.19 -6.36
CA VAL A 125 -9.46 -8.57 -5.05
C VAL A 125 -10.28 -7.29 -4.86
N ALA A 126 -10.30 -6.39 -5.86
CA ALA A 126 -11.09 -5.16 -5.80
C ALA A 126 -12.61 -5.41 -5.61
N LYS A 127 -13.14 -6.50 -6.20
CA LYS A 127 -14.56 -6.89 -6.06
C LYS A 127 -14.86 -7.57 -4.72
N ILE A 128 -13.99 -8.47 -4.27
CA ILE A 128 -14.15 -9.22 -3.00
C ILE A 128 -14.02 -8.27 -1.80
N ARG A 129 -13.17 -7.25 -1.91
CA ARG A 129 -12.95 -6.23 -0.86
C ARG A 129 -12.50 -6.84 0.48
N PRO A 130 -11.49 -7.72 0.51
CA PRO A 130 -11.00 -8.28 1.75
C PRO A 130 -10.45 -7.19 2.67
N LEU A 131 -10.24 -7.52 3.93
CA LEU A 131 -9.61 -6.60 4.88
C LEU A 131 -8.16 -6.30 4.48
N PHE A 132 -7.41 -7.33 4.05
CA PHE A 132 -6.05 -7.23 3.52
C PHE A 132 -5.72 -8.41 2.60
N VAL A 133 -4.58 -8.32 1.92
CA VAL A 133 -3.98 -9.42 1.16
C VAL A 133 -2.64 -9.80 1.79
N CYS A 134 -2.47 -11.08 2.15
CA CYS A 134 -1.19 -11.67 2.51
C CYS A 134 -0.53 -12.22 1.25
N PHE A 135 0.54 -11.58 0.77
CA PHE A 135 1.23 -11.95 -0.46
C PHE A 135 2.55 -12.67 -0.13
N GLY A 136 2.59 -13.97 -0.40
CA GLY A 136 3.64 -14.90 0.03
C GLY A 136 4.92 -14.87 -0.83
N GLY A 137 5.13 -13.84 -1.65
CA GLY A 137 6.33 -13.71 -2.50
C GLY A 137 6.16 -14.23 -3.91
N ASP A 138 7.26 -14.30 -4.65
CA ASP A 138 7.31 -14.60 -6.08
C ASP A 138 6.40 -13.66 -6.91
N MET A 139 6.47 -12.37 -6.56
CA MET A 139 5.73 -11.30 -7.24
C MET A 139 6.21 -11.12 -8.67
N ILE A 140 7.51 -11.35 -8.89
CA ILE A 140 8.23 -11.20 -10.15
C ILE A 140 9.03 -12.46 -10.45
N SER A 141 9.47 -12.66 -11.70
CA SER A 141 10.36 -13.77 -12.06
C SER A 141 11.84 -13.42 -11.92
N THR A 142 12.19 -12.14 -12.02
CA THR A 142 13.57 -11.63 -11.91
C THR A 142 13.55 -10.21 -11.39
N PRO A 143 14.46 -9.83 -10.48
CA PRO A 143 14.49 -8.50 -9.86
C PRO A 143 15.03 -7.44 -10.83
N THR A 144 14.14 -6.92 -11.67
CA THR A 144 14.41 -5.84 -12.62
C THR A 144 13.43 -4.70 -12.46
N ASN A 145 13.84 -3.48 -12.84
CA ASN A 145 12.94 -2.33 -12.89
C ASN A 145 11.65 -2.63 -13.66
N LYS A 146 11.78 -3.22 -14.85
CA LYS A 146 10.64 -3.52 -15.73
C LYS A 146 9.62 -4.45 -15.05
N ASN A 147 10.07 -5.51 -14.39
CA ASN A 147 9.20 -6.48 -13.75
C ASN A 147 8.51 -5.87 -12.53
N TRP A 148 9.25 -5.17 -11.67
CA TRP A 148 8.69 -4.50 -10.51
C TRP A 148 7.75 -3.35 -10.88
N SER A 149 8.11 -2.51 -11.84
CA SER A 149 7.22 -1.43 -12.29
C SER A 149 5.90 -1.99 -12.80
N ARG A 150 5.95 -3.05 -13.61
CA ARG A 150 4.76 -3.73 -14.13
C ARG A 150 3.93 -4.36 -13.01
N TRP A 151 4.56 -5.00 -12.05
CA TRP A 151 3.86 -5.60 -10.92
C TRP A 151 3.14 -4.53 -10.08
N LEU A 152 3.83 -3.44 -9.77
CA LEU A 152 3.28 -2.32 -9.01
C LEU A 152 2.16 -1.60 -9.77
N ASP A 153 2.23 -1.51 -11.10
CA ASP A 153 1.14 -0.99 -11.93
C ASP A 153 -0.08 -1.92 -11.89
N ASP A 154 0.14 -3.22 -12.03
CA ASP A 154 -0.94 -4.21 -11.96
C ASP A 154 -1.59 -4.25 -10.57
N TRP A 155 -0.83 -3.98 -9.48
CA TRP A 155 -1.36 -3.89 -8.14
C TRP A 155 -2.41 -2.78 -7.97
N GLN A 156 -2.33 -1.70 -8.77
CA GLN A 156 -3.34 -0.64 -8.74
C GLN A 156 -4.75 -1.15 -9.07
N LEU A 157 -4.88 -2.28 -9.77
CA LEU A 157 -6.15 -2.92 -10.10
C LEU A 157 -6.85 -3.56 -8.89
N THR A 158 -6.20 -3.64 -7.73
CA THR A 158 -6.83 -4.03 -6.46
C THR A 158 -7.65 -2.90 -5.83
N THR A 159 -7.48 -1.67 -6.35
CA THR A 159 -8.21 -0.49 -5.87
C THR A 159 -9.64 -0.51 -6.41
N GLY A 160 -10.62 -0.42 -5.52
CA GLY A 160 -12.03 -0.33 -5.89
C GLY A 160 -12.36 0.95 -6.67
N GLU A 161 -13.49 0.95 -7.38
CA GLU A 161 -13.98 2.12 -8.13
C GLU A 161 -14.23 3.33 -7.21
N ASP A 162 -14.60 3.07 -5.95
CA ASP A 162 -14.75 4.06 -4.88
C ASP A 162 -13.42 4.56 -4.28
N GLY A 163 -12.30 4.15 -4.83
CA GLY A 163 -10.97 4.51 -4.35
C GLY A 163 -10.46 3.68 -3.16
N ARG A 164 -11.21 2.66 -2.72
CA ARG A 164 -10.77 1.80 -1.63
C ARG A 164 -9.54 0.98 -2.05
N MET A 165 -8.44 1.17 -1.34
CA MET A 165 -7.22 0.39 -1.46
C MET A 165 -7.21 -0.73 -0.42
N ILE A 166 -6.75 -1.89 -0.83
CA ILE A 166 -6.62 -3.05 0.06
C ILE A 166 -5.18 -3.10 0.59
N PRO A 167 -5.00 -3.14 1.93
CA PRO A 167 -3.69 -3.29 2.52
C PRO A 167 -2.98 -4.58 2.07
N ILE A 168 -1.68 -4.48 1.82
CA ILE A 168 -0.83 -5.63 1.53
C ILE A 168 0.10 -5.92 2.71
N VAL A 169 0.24 -7.22 3.01
CA VAL A 169 1.28 -7.81 3.85
C VAL A 169 2.18 -8.59 2.93
N ALA A 170 3.38 -8.09 2.68
CA ALA A 170 4.29 -8.64 1.67
C ALA A 170 5.40 -9.47 2.31
N ALA A 171 5.62 -10.68 1.82
CA ALA A 171 6.77 -11.51 2.14
C ALA A 171 7.65 -11.72 0.90
N ARG A 172 8.90 -12.09 1.09
CA ARG A 172 9.83 -12.43 0.01
C ARG A 172 9.68 -13.89 -0.41
N GLY A 173 9.66 -14.13 -1.71
CA GLY A 173 9.89 -15.44 -2.31
C GLY A 173 11.35 -15.62 -2.75
N ASN A 174 11.63 -16.68 -3.48
CA ASN A 174 12.98 -16.95 -3.97
C ASN A 174 13.33 -16.21 -5.28
N HIS A 175 12.35 -15.60 -5.93
CA HIS A 175 12.53 -14.83 -7.16
C HIS A 175 12.81 -13.35 -6.92
N GLU A 176 12.53 -12.81 -5.74
CA GLU A 176 12.89 -11.46 -5.36
C GLU A 176 14.36 -11.37 -4.94
N GLY A 177 14.99 -10.24 -5.25
CA GLY A 177 16.28 -9.88 -4.66
C GLY A 177 16.17 -9.65 -3.16
N SER A 178 17.27 -9.85 -2.41
CA SER A 178 17.29 -9.75 -0.94
C SER A 178 16.83 -8.39 -0.38
N ALA A 179 16.87 -7.33 -1.17
CA ALA A 179 16.46 -6.00 -0.75
C ALA A 179 15.07 -5.58 -1.26
N ASP A 180 14.47 -6.35 -2.17
CA ASP A 180 13.29 -5.90 -2.92
C ASP A 180 12.12 -5.59 -2.00
N ILE A 181 11.76 -6.53 -1.12
CA ILE A 181 10.60 -6.38 -0.25
C ILE A 181 10.80 -5.23 0.73
N ASN A 182 11.95 -5.16 1.39
CA ASN A 182 12.24 -4.06 2.31
C ASN A 182 12.26 -2.70 1.61
N LYS A 183 12.79 -2.61 0.39
CA LYS A 183 12.90 -1.33 -0.36
C LYS A 183 11.60 -0.89 -1.00
N LEU A 184 10.68 -1.82 -1.31
CA LEU A 184 9.44 -1.52 -2.01
C LEU A 184 8.21 -1.56 -1.09
N PHE A 185 8.26 -2.24 0.08
CA PHE A 185 7.14 -2.40 1.00
C PHE A 185 7.42 -1.96 2.45
N ASP A 186 8.57 -1.32 2.71
CA ASP A 186 8.90 -0.76 4.02
C ASP A 186 8.72 -1.77 5.17
N THR A 187 9.23 -2.98 5.01
CA THR A 187 9.17 -3.99 6.08
C THR A 187 9.86 -3.50 7.35
N PRO A 188 9.38 -3.88 8.55
CA PRO A 188 9.87 -3.33 9.82
C PRO A 188 11.31 -3.74 10.13
N THR A 189 11.79 -4.81 9.54
CA THR A 189 13.18 -5.30 9.66
C THR A 189 13.81 -5.43 8.28
N PRO A 190 15.15 -5.42 8.17
CA PRO A 190 15.83 -5.76 6.93
C PRO A 190 15.67 -7.23 6.56
N ASP A 191 15.28 -8.05 7.54
CA ASP A 191 14.96 -9.45 7.33
C ASP A 191 13.66 -9.59 6.55
N ASP A 192 13.51 -10.70 5.84
CA ASP A 192 12.39 -10.92 4.93
C ASP A 192 11.11 -11.44 5.61
N TYR A 193 11.08 -11.43 6.94
CA TYR A 193 9.95 -11.88 7.76
C TYR A 193 9.63 -10.90 8.89
N TYR A 194 8.38 -10.82 9.24
CA TYR A 194 7.86 -10.05 10.37
C TYR A 194 6.51 -10.61 10.81
N ALA A 195 6.04 -10.18 11.96
CA ALA A 195 4.75 -10.58 12.50
C ALA A 195 4.01 -9.38 13.11
N PHE A 196 2.71 -9.45 13.13
CA PHE A 196 1.81 -8.55 13.87
C PHE A 196 0.57 -9.33 14.32
N GLY A 197 -0.13 -8.82 15.34
CA GLY A 197 -1.39 -9.41 15.82
C GLY A 197 -2.60 -8.77 15.15
N LEU A 198 -3.67 -9.55 15.01
CA LEU A 198 -5.02 -9.13 14.65
C LEU A 198 -5.96 -9.58 15.75
N GLY A 199 -6.61 -8.64 16.45
CA GLY A 199 -7.45 -8.91 17.60
C GLY A 199 -6.76 -8.78 18.92
#